data_3169ddb2fbe2aab41e893cedf5966a69
#
_entry.id   3169ddb2fbe2aab41e893cedf5966a69
#
_cell.length_a   1.000
_cell.length_b   1.000
_cell.length_c   1.000
_cell.angle_alpha   90.00
_cell.angle_beta   90.00
_cell.angle_gamma   90.00
#
_symmetry.space_group_name_H-M   'P 1'
#
loop_
_entity.id
_entity.type
_entity.pdbx_description
1 polymer ?
#
loop_
_entity_poly.entity_id
_entity_poly.type
_entity_poly.pdbx_seq_one_letter_code
_entity_poly.pdbx_strand_id
1 'polypeptide(L)'
;MNNKYLAYIALLAGWICFCYWLYAERISPRIHSHQEKSWPEVLEDLPYPLAYKWMSDIPYAGIDFGSLKESFHDLDSTDEVVIIHGYYFRDEANDINSLLALGNSRVNYALRYLDIDRRRVVSEVSVHEITADVRSNPFEAVSFERISMADLLHTTGDTIELCFPFADSLVLPQVSQDRLITWTQEASAKGKNMLHITGTADGSGIAESSDMAMDRAIRIKEIIVNNGWKEEQLQLSTGQRNHPLTLRNRCVLVYFE
;
A
#
# COMPACT_ATOMS: atom_id res chain seq x y z
N MET A 1 28.88 -19.86 45.46
CA MET A 1 27.89 -19.37 44.51
C MET A 1 26.53 -19.87 44.94
N ASN A 2 25.54 -19.01 45.17
CA ASN A 2 24.31 -19.39 45.85
C ASN A 2 23.44 -20.23 44.87
N ASN A 3 23.00 -21.41 45.24
CA ASN A 3 22.25 -22.36 44.40
C ASN A 3 20.98 -21.71 43.76
N LYS A 4 20.48 -20.65 44.38
CA LYS A 4 19.35 -19.87 43.84
C LYS A 4 19.71 -19.14 42.53
N TYR A 5 20.90 -18.59 42.40
CA TYR A 5 21.35 -17.92 41.17
C TYR A 5 21.56 -18.89 40.01
N LEU A 6 22.04 -20.10 40.32
CA LEU A 6 22.20 -21.17 39.33
C LEU A 6 20.81 -21.58 38.75
N ALA A 7 19.79 -21.68 39.61
CA ALA A 7 18.42 -21.98 39.18
C ALA A 7 17.82 -20.89 38.27
N TYR A 8 18.05 -19.61 38.59
CA TYR A 8 17.59 -18.52 37.75
C TYR A 8 18.29 -18.46 36.37
N ILE A 9 19.60 -18.74 36.34
CA ILE A 9 20.36 -18.78 35.07
C ILE A 9 19.85 -19.94 34.22
N ALA A 10 19.61 -21.12 34.79
CA ALA A 10 19.07 -22.26 34.07
C ALA A 10 17.66 -22.01 33.52
N LEU A 11 16.79 -21.34 34.30
CA LEU A 11 15.44 -20.94 33.85
C LEU A 11 15.51 -19.93 32.70
N LEU A 12 16.38 -18.93 32.78
CA LEU A 12 16.58 -17.93 31.72
C LEU A 12 17.11 -18.56 30.44
N ALA A 13 18.10 -19.45 30.56
CA ALA A 13 18.63 -20.17 29.40
C ALA A 13 17.57 -21.05 28.74
N GLY A 14 16.76 -21.78 29.54
CA GLY A 14 15.62 -22.55 29.03
C GLY A 14 14.60 -21.71 28.30
N TRP A 15 14.27 -20.52 28.83
CA TRP A 15 13.36 -19.58 28.19
C TRP A 15 13.91 -19.04 26.85
N ILE A 16 15.18 -18.69 26.78
CA ILE A 16 15.83 -18.23 25.55
C ILE A 16 15.83 -19.34 24.50
N CYS A 17 16.16 -20.58 24.87
CA CYS A 17 16.12 -21.74 23.99
C CYS A 17 14.70 -22.00 23.47
N PHE A 18 13.69 -21.89 24.33
CA PHE A 18 12.27 -22.04 23.95
C PHE A 18 11.82 -20.95 22.97
N CYS A 19 12.16 -19.68 23.22
CA CYS A 19 11.88 -18.59 22.31
C CYS A 19 12.58 -18.77 20.95
N TYR A 20 13.83 -19.21 20.97
CA TYR A 20 14.58 -19.50 19.75
C TYR A 20 13.96 -20.68 18.97
N TRP A 21 13.55 -21.73 19.65
CA TRP A 21 12.86 -22.87 19.03
C TRP A 21 11.51 -22.45 18.43
N LEU A 22 10.69 -21.68 19.15
CA LEU A 22 9.44 -21.12 18.62
C LEU A 22 9.68 -20.23 17.39
N TYR A 23 10.71 -19.40 17.43
CA TYR A 23 11.08 -18.56 16.30
C TYR A 23 11.50 -19.42 15.11
N ALA A 24 12.39 -20.40 15.33
CA ALA A 24 12.91 -21.25 14.26
C ALA A 24 11.84 -22.15 13.62
N GLU A 25 10.92 -22.73 14.41
CA GLU A 25 9.89 -23.63 13.87
C GLU A 25 8.60 -22.96 13.39
N ARG A 26 8.22 -21.83 14.01
CA ARG A 26 6.92 -21.21 13.72
C ARG A 26 7.00 -19.91 12.94
N ILE A 27 8.02 -19.11 13.14
CA ILE A 27 8.15 -17.77 12.57
C ILE A 27 9.13 -17.79 11.39
N SER A 28 10.32 -18.37 11.58
CA SER A 28 11.36 -18.40 10.55
C SER A 28 10.93 -19.11 9.25
N PRO A 29 10.25 -20.26 9.26
CA PRO A 29 9.79 -20.88 8.02
C PRO A 29 8.77 -20.04 7.28
N ARG A 30 7.91 -19.30 7.99
CA ARG A 30 6.95 -18.37 7.36
C ARG A 30 7.64 -17.15 6.77
N ILE A 31 8.71 -16.65 7.39
CA ILE A 31 9.48 -15.52 6.89
C ILE A 31 10.38 -15.95 5.73
N HIS A 32 11.01 -17.13 5.81
CA HIS A 32 11.94 -17.61 4.77
C HIS A 32 11.24 -18.27 3.58
N SER A 33 10.05 -18.85 3.74
CA SER A 33 9.26 -19.33 2.59
C SER A 33 8.80 -18.18 1.67
N HIS A 34 8.81 -16.94 2.16
CA HIS A 34 8.54 -15.75 1.37
C HIS A 34 9.80 -15.11 0.76
N GLN A 35 11.01 -15.64 1.01
CA GLN A 35 12.25 -14.99 0.56
C GLN A 35 12.94 -15.64 -0.63
N GLU A 36 12.57 -16.83 -1.04
CA GLU A 36 13.02 -17.33 -2.34
C GLU A 36 12.26 -16.59 -3.44
N LYS A 37 12.99 -15.83 -4.25
CA LYS A 37 12.56 -15.26 -5.53
C LYS A 37 12.34 -16.42 -6.52
N SER A 38 11.44 -17.36 -6.18
CA SER A 38 10.95 -18.30 -7.17
C SER A 38 10.13 -17.48 -8.16
N TRP A 39 10.60 -17.41 -9.39
CA TRP A 39 9.83 -16.86 -10.50
C TRP A 39 8.45 -17.54 -10.51
N PRO A 40 7.38 -16.82 -10.88
CA PRO A 40 6.08 -17.47 -11.03
C PRO A 40 6.21 -18.62 -12.04
N GLU A 41 5.53 -19.70 -11.75
CA GLU A 41 5.43 -20.80 -12.69
C GLU A 41 4.86 -20.29 -14.02
N VAL A 42 5.57 -20.56 -15.12
CA VAL A 42 5.16 -20.12 -16.46
C VAL A 42 4.18 -21.13 -17.03
N LEU A 43 2.99 -20.68 -17.38
CA LEU A 43 1.98 -21.47 -18.06
C LEU A 43 1.77 -20.87 -19.47
N GLU A 44 2.20 -21.59 -20.50
CA GLU A 44 2.23 -21.11 -21.89
C GLU A 44 0.83 -20.80 -22.48
N ASP A 45 -0.21 -21.43 -21.95
CA ASP A 45 -1.58 -21.27 -22.44
C ASP A 45 -2.41 -20.19 -21.72
N LEU A 46 -1.79 -19.37 -20.85
CA LEU A 46 -2.51 -18.32 -20.14
C LEU A 46 -2.72 -17.08 -21.02
N PRO A 47 -3.96 -16.60 -21.15
CA PRO A 47 -4.29 -15.40 -21.91
C PRO A 47 -3.93 -14.10 -21.17
N TYR A 48 -3.46 -14.18 -19.93
CA TYR A 48 -3.13 -13.04 -19.08
C TYR A 48 -1.65 -13.04 -18.73
N PRO A 49 -0.99 -11.88 -18.65
CA PRO A 49 0.41 -11.78 -18.21
C PRO A 49 0.63 -12.34 -16.81
N LEU A 50 -0.34 -12.11 -15.91
CA LEU A 50 -0.39 -12.70 -14.57
C LEU A 50 -1.79 -13.26 -14.33
N ALA A 51 -1.84 -14.51 -13.88
CA ALA A 51 -3.09 -15.18 -13.52
C ALA A 51 -2.99 -15.84 -12.16
N TYR A 52 -4.12 -16.00 -11.50
CA TYR A 52 -4.24 -16.55 -10.16
C TYR A 52 -5.24 -17.71 -10.15
N LYS A 53 -5.01 -18.68 -9.28
CA LYS A 53 -6.02 -19.68 -8.97
C LYS A 53 -6.97 -19.19 -7.89
N TRP A 54 -8.13 -19.79 -7.84
CA TRP A 54 -9.14 -19.58 -6.81
C TRP A 54 -8.52 -19.70 -5.40
N MET A 55 -8.79 -18.76 -4.51
CA MET A 55 -8.28 -18.67 -3.14
C MET A 55 -6.74 -18.62 -3.03
N SER A 56 -6.02 -18.36 -4.10
CA SER A 56 -4.56 -18.25 -4.14
C SER A 56 -4.13 -16.80 -4.34
N ASP A 57 -3.07 -16.42 -3.66
CA ASP A 57 -2.37 -15.15 -3.84
C ASP A 57 -1.09 -15.29 -4.67
N ILE A 58 -0.68 -16.52 -4.98
CA ILE A 58 0.51 -16.82 -5.78
C ILE A 58 0.15 -16.78 -7.26
N PRO A 59 0.77 -15.90 -8.06
CA PRO A 59 0.49 -15.81 -9.49
C PRO A 59 1.21 -16.87 -10.31
N TYR A 60 0.63 -17.13 -11.47
CA TYR A 60 1.26 -17.80 -12.60
C TYR A 60 1.61 -16.76 -13.67
N ALA A 61 2.75 -16.89 -14.30
CA ALA A 61 3.14 -16.02 -15.40
C ALA A 61 2.64 -16.62 -16.73
N GLY A 62 1.99 -15.79 -17.52
CA GLY A 62 1.67 -16.12 -18.90
C GLY A 62 2.79 -15.73 -19.87
N ILE A 63 2.58 -15.98 -21.15
CA ILE A 63 3.57 -15.72 -22.20
C ILE A 63 3.95 -14.23 -22.29
N ASP A 64 3.00 -13.34 -22.01
CA ASP A 64 3.19 -11.88 -22.12
C ASP A 64 3.77 -11.24 -20.84
N PHE A 65 4.13 -12.02 -19.84
CA PHE A 65 4.67 -11.52 -18.59
C PHE A 65 5.98 -10.72 -18.79
N GLY A 66 6.85 -11.19 -19.68
CA GLY A 66 8.09 -10.50 -20.04
C GLY A 66 7.83 -9.10 -20.60
N SER A 67 6.90 -9.02 -21.55
CA SER A 67 6.49 -7.75 -22.18
C SER A 67 5.84 -6.79 -21.17
N LEU A 68 5.02 -7.32 -20.26
CA LEU A 68 4.45 -6.53 -19.17
C LEU A 68 5.56 -5.97 -18.27
N LYS A 69 6.54 -6.78 -17.88
CA LYS A 69 7.67 -6.33 -17.06
C LYS A 69 8.49 -5.25 -17.75
N GLU A 70 8.79 -5.43 -19.04
CA GLU A 70 9.51 -4.42 -19.82
C GLU A 70 8.75 -3.11 -19.93
N SER A 71 7.42 -3.13 -19.98
CA SER A 71 6.60 -1.92 -20.04
C SER A 71 6.74 -0.99 -18.84
N PHE A 72 7.32 -1.48 -17.73
CA PHE A 72 7.57 -0.69 -16.52
C PHE A 72 9.04 -0.30 -16.33
N HIS A 73 9.93 -0.71 -17.23
CA HIS A 73 11.37 -0.48 -17.07
C HIS A 73 11.76 1.00 -17.12
N ASP A 74 11.02 1.82 -17.87
CA ASP A 74 11.27 3.26 -18.02
C ASP A 74 10.55 4.11 -16.94
N LEU A 75 9.79 3.50 -16.05
CA LEU A 75 8.95 4.18 -15.07
C LEU A 75 9.75 5.15 -14.18
N ASP A 76 10.98 4.78 -13.81
CA ASP A 76 11.85 5.63 -12.97
C ASP A 76 12.28 6.92 -13.66
N SER A 77 12.28 6.95 -15.00
CA SER A 77 12.67 8.11 -15.82
C SER A 77 11.48 8.98 -16.23
N THR A 78 10.25 8.57 -15.94
CA THR A 78 9.01 9.27 -16.31
C THR A 78 8.35 9.91 -15.10
N ASP A 79 7.43 10.85 -15.35
CA ASP A 79 6.55 11.42 -14.32
C ASP A 79 5.23 10.64 -14.23
N GLU A 80 5.35 9.31 -14.26
CA GLU A 80 4.21 8.38 -14.19
C GLU A 80 4.26 7.51 -12.95
N VAL A 81 3.11 7.02 -12.56
CA VAL A 81 2.92 5.98 -11.54
C VAL A 81 2.08 4.86 -12.10
N VAL A 82 2.16 3.72 -11.47
CA VAL A 82 1.34 2.55 -11.81
C VAL A 82 0.24 2.42 -10.77
N ILE A 83 -1.01 2.44 -11.21
CA ILE A 83 -2.12 1.95 -10.40
C ILE A 83 -2.20 0.45 -10.60
N ILE A 84 -2.19 -0.30 -9.51
CA ILE A 84 -2.38 -1.74 -9.51
C ILE A 84 -3.73 -2.04 -8.88
N HIS A 85 -4.66 -2.53 -9.68
CA HIS A 85 -5.96 -2.96 -9.20
C HIS A 85 -5.91 -4.45 -8.86
N GLY A 86 -6.03 -4.78 -7.57
CA GLY A 86 -6.17 -6.15 -7.09
C GLY A 86 -7.65 -6.53 -6.96
N TYR A 87 -8.00 -7.73 -7.39
CA TYR A 87 -9.38 -8.21 -7.34
C TYR A 87 -9.51 -9.41 -6.42
N TYR A 88 -10.68 -9.54 -5.80
CA TYR A 88 -11.10 -10.73 -5.09
C TYR A 88 -12.60 -10.97 -5.32
N PHE A 89 -13.04 -12.20 -5.16
CA PHE A 89 -14.44 -12.58 -5.22
C PHE A 89 -14.99 -12.85 -3.83
N ARG A 90 -16.27 -12.54 -3.60
CA ARG A 90 -16.90 -12.64 -2.27
C ARG A 90 -16.76 -14.00 -1.61
N ASP A 91 -16.76 -15.06 -2.42
CA ASP A 91 -16.74 -16.45 -1.94
C ASP A 91 -15.31 -17.01 -1.80
N GLU A 92 -14.26 -16.23 -2.04
CA GLU A 92 -12.88 -16.71 -1.87
C GLU A 92 -12.46 -16.83 -0.39
N ALA A 93 -13.15 -16.14 0.51
CA ALA A 93 -12.97 -16.29 1.96
C ALA A 93 -14.28 -16.05 2.72
N ASN A 94 -14.31 -16.46 3.99
CA ASN A 94 -15.50 -16.38 4.82
C ASN A 94 -15.74 -15.00 5.43
N ASP A 95 -14.73 -14.16 5.47
CA ASP A 95 -14.81 -12.83 6.07
C ASP A 95 -14.11 -11.78 5.20
N ILE A 96 -14.54 -10.54 5.35
CA ILE A 96 -14.08 -9.43 4.51
C ILE A 96 -12.60 -9.09 4.74
N ASN A 97 -12.07 -9.28 5.95
CA ASN A 97 -10.67 -9.01 6.24
C ASN A 97 -9.76 -9.98 5.48
N SER A 98 -10.13 -11.28 5.47
CA SER A 98 -9.43 -12.30 4.69
C SER A 98 -9.51 -12.03 3.19
N LEU A 99 -10.65 -11.53 2.69
CA LEU A 99 -10.83 -11.15 1.29
C LEU A 99 -9.93 -9.97 0.91
N LEU A 100 -9.90 -8.92 1.72
CA LEU A 100 -9.02 -7.77 1.52
C LEU A 100 -7.55 -8.16 1.62
N ALA A 101 -7.19 -9.02 2.58
CA ALA A 101 -5.85 -9.55 2.72
C ALA A 101 -5.41 -10.33 1.46
N LEU A 102 -6.31 -11.13 0.89
CA LEU A 102 -6.05 -11.87 -0.36
C LEU A 102 -5.80 -10.93 -1.54
N GLY A 103 -6.66 -9.92 -1.74
CA GLY A 103 -6.48 -8.92 -2.80
C GLY A 103 -5.18 -8.13 -2.64
N ASN A 104 -4.87 -7.67 -1.42
CA ASN A 104 -3.60 -6.98 -1.13
C ASN A 104 -2.38 -7.90 -1.33
N SER A 105 -2.49 -9.18 -0.98
CA SER A 105 -1.42 -10.15 -1.18
C SER A 105 -1.13 -10.35 -2.67
N ARG A 106 -2.16 -10.46 -3.51
CA ARG A 106 -2.04 -10.53 -4.98
C ARG A 106 -1.30 -9.34 -5.56
N VAL A 107 -1.67 -8.12 -5.14
CA VAL A 107 -0.97 -6.88 -5.54
C VAL A 107 0.50 -6.91 -5.10
N ASN A 108 0.78 -7.30 -3.85
CA ASN A 108 2.15 -7.35 -3.34
C ASN A 108 3.03 -8.37 -4.08
N TYR A 109 2.46 -9.53 -4.46
CA TYR A 109 3.17 -10.50 -5.29
C TYR A 109 3.43 -9.96 -6.70
N ALA A 110 2.44 -9.34 -7.34
CA ALA A 110 2.61 -8.71 -8.65
C ALA A 110 3.72 -7.66 -8.64
N LEU A 111 3.72 -6.75 -7.66
CA LEU A 111 4.78 -5.76 -7.46
C LEU A 111 6.17 -6.38 -7.35
N ARG A 112 6.27 -7.44 -6.56
CA ARG A 112 7.53 -8.13 -6.32
C ARG A 112 8.10 -8.78 -7.57
N TYR A 113 7.24 -9.39 -8.40
CA TYR A 113 7.65 -10.07 -9.63
C TYR A 113 7.98 -9.08 -10.77
N LEU A 114 7.24 -7.99 -10.86
CA LEU A 114 7.49 -6.95 -11.86
C LEU A 114 8.66 -6.04 -11.52
N ASP A 115 9.16 -6.11 -10.26
CA ASP A 115 10.29 -5.31 -9.78
C ASP A 115 10.04 -3.80 -9.87
N ILE A 116 8.80 -3.37 -9.65
CA ILE A 116 8.39 -1.96 -9.68
C ILE A 116 8.72 -1.31 -8.34
N ASP A 117 9.33 -0.11 -8.37
CA ASP A 117 9.56 0.67 -7.15
C ASP A 117 8.21 1.03 -6.49
N ARG A 118 8.05 0.61 -5.24
CA ARG A 118 6.83 0.88 -4.45
C ARG A 118 6.49 2.38 -4.35
N ARG A 119 7.48 3.26 -4.48
CA ARG A 119 7.27 4.71 -4.48
C ARG A 119 6.52 5.21 -5.72
N ARG A 120 6.49 4.40 -6.78
CA ARG A 120 5.81 4.68 -8.05
C ARG A 120 4.51 3.91 -8.20
N VAL A 121 4.01 3.31 -7.13
CA VAL A 121 2.83 2.45 -7.19
C VAL A 121 1.73 2.97 -6.29
N VAL A 122 0.54 2.90 -6.83
CA VAL A 122 -0.72 3.08 -6.14
C VAL A 122 -1.47 1.75 -6.22
N SER A 123 -1.94 1.22 -5.10
CA SER A 123 -2.69 -0.03 -5.08
C SER A 123 -4.14 0.19 -4.69
N GLU A 124 -5.04 -0.41 -5.43
CA GLU A 124 -6.46 -0.48 -5.14
C GLU A 124 -6.91 -1.93 -5.07
N VAL A 125 -7.79 -2.25 -4.13
CA VAL A 125 -8.35 -3.59 -4.00
C VAL A 125 -9.88 -3.50 -4.05
N SER A 126 -10.50 -4.29 -4.93
CA SER A 126 -11.94 -4.28 -5.12
C SER A 126 -12.54 -5.68 -5.21
N VAL A 127 -13.83 -5.76 -4.91
CA VAL A 127 -14.60 -6.99 -5.07
C VAL A 127 -15.12 -7.11 -6.50
N HIS A 128 -14.99 -8.31 -7.08
CA HIS A 128 -15.59 -8.63 -8.37
C HIS A 128 -16.70 -9.66 -8.22
N GLU A 129 -17.64 -9.63 -9.15
CA GLU A 129 -18.69 -10.66 -9.24
C GLU A 129 -18.12 -11.92 -9.88
N ILE A 130 -18.59 -13.09 -9.42
CA ILE A 130 -18.15 -14.38 -9.92
C ILE A 130 -18.68 -14.57 -11.33
N THR A 131 -17.76 -14.82 -12.26
CA THR A 131 -18.09 -15.39 -13.56
C THR A 131 -17.91 -16.91 -13.52
N ALA A 132 -18.65 -17.67 -14.32
CA ALA A 132 -18.81 -19.13 -14.17
C ALA A 132 -17.50 -19.93 -14.12
N ASP A 133 -16.42 -19.44 -14.72
CA ASP A 133 -15.20 -20.23 -14.96
C ASP A 133 -14.03 -19.96 -13.98
N VAL A 134 -14.13 -18.92 -13.14
CA VAL A 134 -12.99 -18.50 -12.27
C VAL A 134 -12.62 -19.52 -11.19
N ARG A 135 -13.52 -20.44 -10.82
CA ARG A 135 -13.22 -21.48 -9.82
C ARG A 135 -12.40 -22.62 -10.37
N SER A 136 -12.47 -22.86 -11.67
CA SER A 136 -11.85 -24.01 -12.34
C SER A 136 -10.57 -23.64 -13.09
N ASN A 137 -10.47 -22.41 -13.57
CA ASN A 137 -9.38 -21.94 -14.42
C ASN A 137 -8.65 -20.77 -13.76
N PRO A 138 -7.35 -20.59 -14.02
CA PRO A 138 -6.64 -19.38 -13.65
C PRO A 138 -7.29 -18.15 -14.28
N PHE A 139 -7.37 -17.05 -13.52
CA PHE A 139 -8.02 -15.82 -13.92
C PHE A 139 -7.13 -14.60 -13.64
N GLU A 140 -7.39 -13.51 -14.34
CA GLU A 140 -6.78 -12.23 -14.02
C GLU A 140 -7.34 -11.70 -12.70
N ALA A 141 -6.47 -11.49 -11.71
CA ALA A 141 -6.85 -10.91 -10.42
C ALA A 141 -6.08 -9.63 -10.10
N VAL A 142 -5.24 -9.18 -11.02
CA VAL A 142 -4.49 -7.94 -10.93
C VAL A 142 -4.41 -7.32 -12.30
N SER A 143 -4.80 -6.05 -12.42
CA SER A 143 -4.59 -5.26 -13.63
C SER A 143 -3.73 -4.03 -13.34
N PHE A 144 -3.17 -3.43 -14.38
CA PHE A 144 -2.17 -2.36 -14.29
C PHE A 144 -2.60 -1.20 -15.18
N GLU A 145 -2.52 0.00 -14.63
CA GLU A 145 -2.76 1.24 -15.36
C GLU A 145 -1.59 2.21 -15.12
N ARG A 146 -1.00 2.75 -16.18
CA ARG A 146 -0.01 3.83 -16.08
C ARG A 146 -0.72 5.16 -16.19
N ILE A 147 -0.51 6.03 -15.21
CA ILE A 147 -1.10 7.36 -15.20
C ILE A 147 -0.03 8.40 -14.89
N SER A 148 -0.20 9.61 -15.41
CA SER A 148 0.62 10.73 -15.02
C SER A 148 0.39 11.10 -13.56
N MET A 149 1.45 11.46 -12.85
CA MET A 149 1.33 12.00 -11.49
C MET A 149 0.42 13.23 -11.42
N ALA A 150 0.37 14.00 -12.49
CA ALA A 150 -0.53 15.15 -12.59
C ALA A 150 -2.01 14.73 -12.50
N ASP A 151 -2.35 13.55 -13.01
CA ASP A 151 -3.71 13.02 -12.98
C ASP A 151 -4.12 12.46 -11.61
N LEU A 152 -3.13 12.05 -10.80
CA LEU A 152 -3.35 11.63 -9.40
C LEU A 152 -3.53 12.80 -8.44
N LEU A 153 -2.90 13.92 -8.76
CA LEU A 153 -2.90 15.10 -7.91
C LEU A 153 -4.03 16.02 -8.34
N HIS A 154 -5.17 15.90 -7.69
CA HIS A 154 -6.23 16.86 -7.87
C HIS A 154 -5.89 18.18 -7.16
N THR A 155 -5.46 19.16 -7.95
CA THR A 155 -5.31 20.54 -7.48
C THR A 155 -6.49 21.33 -8.00
N THR A 156 -7.39 21.72 -7.11
CA THR A 156 -8.52 22.60 -7.45
C THR A 156 -8.37 23.92 -6.70
N GLY A 157 -7.89 24.97 -7.39
CA GLY A 157 -7.76 26.29 -6.79
C GLY A 157 -6.88 26.30 -5.54
N ASP A 158 -7.50 26.54 -4.38
CA ASP A 158 -6.84 26.62 -3.08
C ASP A 158 -6.77 25.26 -2.32
N THR A 159 -6.95 24.14 -3.01
CA THR A 159 -6.94 22.78 -2.42
C THR A 159 -6.01 21.85 -3.20
N ILE A 160 -5.21 21.08 -2.49
CA ILE A 160 -4.44 19.95 -3.02
C ILE A 160 -4.84 18.66 -2.29
N GLU A 161 -5.09 17.61 -3.04
CA GLU A 161 -5.37 16.27 -2.53
C GLU A 161 -4.14 15.37 -2.73
N LEU A 162 -3.69 14.72 -1.66
CA LEU A 162 -2.50 13.88 -1.64
C LEU A 162 -2.89 12.50 -1.16
N CYS A 163 -2.70 11.48 -1.98
CA CYS A 163 -3.12 10.12 -1.66
C CYS A 163 -1.94 9.22 -1.28
N PHE A 164 -2.16 8.37 -0.29
CA PHE A 164 -1.19 7.40 0.20
C PHE A 164 -1.43 6.06 -0.48
N PRO A 165 -0.40 5.44 -1.07
CA PRO A 165 -0.58 4.26 -1.93
C PRO A 165 -1.02 3.01 -1.17
N PHE A 166 -0.73 2.90 0.13
CA PHE A 166 -1.04 1.71 0.91
C PHE A 166 -1.88 2.05 2.15
N ALA A 167 -2.74 1.11 2.57
CA ALA A 167 -3.63 1.27 3.72
C ALA A 167 -2.89 1.57 5.02
N ASP A 168 -1.75 0.94 5.25
CA ASP A 168 -0.90 1.04 6.45
C ASP A 168 0.33 1.93 6.25
N SER A 169 0.41 2.67 5.13
CA SER A 169 1.58 3.46 4.79
C SER A 169 1.41 4.93 5.14
N LEU A 170 2.47 5.48 5.75
CA LEU A 170 2.69 6.92 5.94
C LEU A 170 3.71 7.46 4.93
N VAL A 171 4.07 6.67 3.92
CA VAL A 171 5.03 7.06 2.88
C VAL A 171 4.28 7.73 1.74
N LEU A 172 4.46 9.02 1.60
CA LEU A 172 4.01 9.78 0.45
C LEU A 172 5.04 9.65 -0.68
N PRO A 173 4.64 9.37 -1.93
CA PRO A 173 5.56 9.36 -3.07
C PRO A 173 6.35 10.67 -3.18
N GLN A 174 7.62 10.60 -3.59
CA GLN A 174 8.50 11.78 -3.64
C GLN A 174 7.92 12.89 -4.50
N VAL A 175 7.37 12.55 -5.64
CA VAL A 175 6.74 13.51 -6.56
C VAL A 175 5.57 14.24 -5.91
N SER A 176 4.77 13.54 -5.11
CA SER A 176 3.68 14.16 -4.33
C SER A 176 4.22 15.10 -3.25
N GLN A 177 5.36 14.75 -2.62
CA GLN A 177 6.03 15.64 -1.67
C GLN A 177 6.53 16.91 -2.36
N ASP A 178 7.21 16.76 -3.48
CA ASP A 178 7.76 17.90 -4.25
C ASP A 178 6.63 18.83 -4.73
N ARG A 179 5.51 18.25 -5.16
CA ARG A 179 4.34 19.02 -5.57
C ARG A 179 3.69 19.76 -4.40
N LEU A 180 3.55 19.12 -3.24
CA LEU A 180 3.06 19.75 -2.01
C LEU A 180 3.94 20.94 -1.64
N ILE A 181 5.26 20.76 -1.64
CA ILE A 181 6.24 21.80 -1.31
C ILE A 181 6.09 23.00 -2.26
N THR A 182 6.07 22.73 -3.56
CA THR A 182 5.90 23.78 -4.57
C THR A 182 4.58 24.53 -4.36
N TRP A 183 3.48 23.82 -4.20
CA TRP A 183 2.15 24.40 -4.00
C TRP A 183 2.06 25.25 -2.73
N THR A 184 2.64 24.78 -1.59
CA THR A 184 2.67 25.56 -0.36
C THR A 184 3.55 26.81 -0.46
N GLN A 185 4.66 26.76 -1.20
CA GLN A 185 5.50 27.92 -1.48
C GLN A 185 4.78 28.97 -2.34
N GLU A 186 4.10 28.53 -3.41
CA GLU A 186 3.28 29.42 -4.25
C GLU A 186 2.16 30.11 -3.44
N ALA A 187 1.57 29.37 -2.54
CA ALA A 187 0.51 29.90 -1.68
C ALA A 187 1.05 30.92 -0.66
N SER A 188 2.18 30.64 -0.03
CA SER A 188 2.85 31.58 0.85
C SER A 188 3.23 32.87 0.10
N ALA A 189 3.71 32.77 -1.13
CA ALA A 189 4.02 33.92 -1.98
C ALA A 189 2.76 34.76 -2.34
N LYS A 190 1.59 34.16 -2.33
CA LYS A 190 0.28 34.83 -2.51
C LYS A 190 -0.29 35.40 -1.19
N GLY A 191 0.48 35.32 -0.08
CA GLY A 191 0.06 35.86 1.23
C GLY A 191 -0.89 34.96 2.00
N LYS A 192 -1.06 33.70 1.62
CA LYS A 192 -1.83 32.72 2.39
C LYS A 192 -1.07 32.34 3.67
N ASN A 193 -1.73 32.43 4.82
CA ASN A 193 -1.08 32.31 6.14
C ASN A 193 -1.61 31.17 7.00
N MET A 194 -2.68 30.50 6.60
CA MET A 194 -3.29 29.40 7.34
C MET A 194 -3.59 28.24 6.39
N LEU A 195 -3.16 27.05 6.80
CA LEU A 195 -3.39 25.78 6.09
C LEU A 195 -4.23 24.84 6.93
N HIS A 196 -5.24 24.29 6.37
CA HIS A 196 -6.01 23.18 6.92
C HIS A 196 -5.56 21.86 6.29
N ILE A 197 -5.28 20.87 7.13
CA ILE A 197 -4.80 19.55 6.74
C ILE A 197 -5.81 18.53 7.27
N THR A 198 -6.59 17.95 6.37
CA THR A 198 -7.62 16.97 6.74
C THR A 198 -7.22 15.58 6.24
N GLY A 199 -6.82 14.71 7.15
CA GLY A 199 -6.56 13.31 6.84
C GLY A 199 -7.85 12.52 6.70
N THR A 200 -7.91 11.62 5.72
CA THR A 200 -9.01 10.68 5.56
C THR A 200 -8.53 9.24 5.69
N ALA A 201 -9.36 8.39 6.27
CA ALA A 201 -9.17 6.95 6.34
C ALA A 201 -10.40 6.26 5.77
N ASP A 202 -10.24 5.01 5.41
CA ASP A 202 -11.34 4.17 4.98
C ASP A 202 -12.33 3.96 6.13
N GLY A 203 -13.52 4.54 5.99
CA GLY A 203 -14.57 4.48 7.00
C GLY A 203 -15.20 3.09 7.20
N SER A 204 -14.79 2.10 6.40
CA SER A 204 -15.29 0.72 6.53
C SER A 204 -14.74 0.00 7.77
N GLY A 205 -13.72 0.56 8.43
CA GLY A 205 -13.13 0.01 9.66
C GLY A 205 -12.37 -1.32 9.48
N ILE A 206 -12.23 -1.78 8.23
CA ILE A 206 -11.77 -3.12 7.91
C ILE A 206 -10.28 -3.14 7.53
N ALA A 207 -9.80 -2.09 6.86
CA ALA A 207 -8.44 -2.04 6.33
C ALA A 207 -7.55 -1.03 7.04
N GLU A 208 -8.11 -0.05 7.74
CA GLU A 208 -7.37 1.02 8.38
C GLU A 208 -7.88 1.30 9.79
N SER A 209 -6.96 1.58 10.72
CA SER A 209 -7.34 2.09 12.03
C SER A 209 -7.85 3.54 11.91
N SER A 210 -8.73 3.95 12.81
CA SER A 210 -9.20 5.35 12.90
C SER A 210 -8.06 6.36 13.06
N ASP A 211 -6.90 5.90 13.55
CA ASP A 211 -5.75 6.73 13.82
C ASP A 211 -4.96 7.05 12.55
N MET A 212 -5.04 6.21 11.51
CA MET A 212 -4.32 6.40 10.24
C MET A 212 -4.65 7.73 9.55
N ALA A 213 -5.89 8.21 9.67
CA ALA A 213 -6.27 9.52 9.13
C ALA A 213 -5.47 10.64 9.78
N MET A 214 -5.33 10.61 11.10
CA MET A 214 -4.56 11.60 11.85
C MET A 214 -3.06 11.44 11.58
N ASP A 215 -2.55 10.22 11.55
CA ASP A 215 -1.13 9.94 11.30
C ASP A 215 -0.69 10.45 9.91
N ARG A 216 -1.54 10.29 8.89
CA ARG A 216 -1.32 10.88 7.57
C ARG A 216 -1.33 12.40 7.59
N ALA A 217 -2.27 13.01 8.30
CA ALA A 217 -2.32 14.47 8.45
C ALA A 217 -1.07 15.00 9.17
N ILE A 218 -0.60 14.30 10.21
CA ILE A 218 0.64 14.62 10.94
C ILE A 218 1.84 14.49 9.97
N ARG A 219 1.88 13.43 9.15
CA ARG A 219 2.97 13.26 8.18
C ARG A 219 3.04 14.40 7.16
N ILE A 220 1.90 14.85 6.66
CA ILE A 220 1.85 16.02 5.77
C ILE A 220 2.29 17.29 6.49
N LYS A 221 1.83 17.50 7.74
CA LYS A 221 2.27 18.63 8.58
C LYS A 221 3.79 18.65 8.71
N GLU A 222 4.43 17.50 9.02
CA GLU A 222 5.89 17.40 9.15
C GLU A 222 6.61 17.86 7.87
N ILE A 223 6.12 17.41 6.70
CA ILE A 223 6.70 17.81 5.41
C ILE A 223 6.61 19.33 5.23
N ILE A 224 5.44 19.91 5.53
CA ILE A 224 5.19 21.36 5.38
C ILE A 224 6.05 22.19 6.35
N VAL A 225 6.14 21.77 7.62
CA VAL A 225 6.99 22.45 8.64
C VAL A 225 8.47 22.40 8.27
N ASN A 226 8.94 21.23 7.81
CA ASN A 226 10.34 21.09 7.36
C ASN A 226 10.68 21.96 6.13
N ASN A 227 9.66 22.46 5.44
CA ASN A 227 9.81 23.36 4.29
C ASN A 227 9.47 24.83 4.59
N GLY A 228 9.48 25.21 5.89
CA GLY A 228 9.52 26.60 6.31
C GLY A 228 8.19 27.18 6.85
N TRP A 229 7.12 26.40 6.89
CA TRP A 229 5.89 26.83 7.55
C TRP A 229 6.01 26.67 9.08
N LYS A 230 5.32 27.53 9.82
CA LYS A 230 5.26 27.46 11.30
C LYS A 230 4.09 26.57 11.71
N GLU A 231 4.25 25.85 12.81
CA GLU A 231 3.20 24.95 13.33
C GLU A 231 1.88 25.66 13.62
N GLU A 232 1.95 26.91 14.13
CA GLU A 232 0.78 27.73 14.44
C GLU A 232 -0.05 28.13 13.21
N GLN A 233 0.49 27.95 12.01
CA GLN A 233 -0.18 28.21 10.74
C GLN A 233 -0.89 26.98 10.19
N LEU A 234 -0.84 25.84 10.90
CA LEU A 234 -1.35 24.57 10.43
C LEU A 234 -2.45 24.05 11.36
N GLN A 235 -3.61 23.79 10.81
CA GLN A 235 -4.72 23.17 11.53
C GLN A 235 -4.93 21.75 11.02
N LEU A 236 -4.90 20.76 11.95
CA LEU A 236 -5.13 19.36 11.62
C LEU A 236 -6.56 18.96 11.95
N SER A 237 -7.13 18.15 11.09
CA SER A 237 -8.42 17.50 11.30
C SER A 237 -8.45 16.12 10.67
N THR A 238 -9.46 15.35 11.02
CA THR A 238 -9.76 14.07 10.37
C THR A 238 -11.16 14.10 9.78
N GLY A 239 -11.32 13.52 8.59
CA GLY A 239 -12.61 13.35 7.94
C GLY A 239 -12.85 11.87 7.64
N GLN A 240 -14.13 11.48 7.64
CA GLN A 240 -14.54 10.18 7.11
C GLN A 240 -15.11 10.38 5.71
N ARG A 241 -14.64 9.59 4.75
CA ARG A 241 -15.26 9.50 3.43
C ARG A 241 -15.95 8.15 3.29
N ASN A 242 -17.24 8.15 3.12
CA ASN A 242 -18.07 6.95 2.90
C ASN A 242 -18.12 6.61 1.40
N HIS A 243 -16.98 6.43 0.75
CA HIS A 243 -16.95 5.90 -0.60
C HIS A 243 -16.51 4.42 -0.57
N PRO A 244 -16.95 3.59 -1.54
CA PRO A 244 -16.40 2.25 -1.68
C PRO A 244 -14.88 2.36 -1.78
N LEU A 245 -14.17 1.35 -1.27
CA LEU A 245 -12.71 1.25 -1.17
C LEU A 245 -12.00 1.83 -2.40
N THR A 246 -11.72 3.11 -2.38
CA THR A 246 -11.00 3.81 -3.44
C THR A 246 -9.80 4.53 -2.83
N LEU A 247 -8.82 4.81 -3.64
CA LEU A 247 -7.65 5.64 -3.30
C LEU A 247 -8.05 6.93 -2.56
N ARG A 248 -9.21 7.50 -2.93
CA ARG A 248 -9.73 8.74 -2.33
C ARG A 248 -10.05 8.63 -0.84
N ASN A 249 -10.15 7.40 -0.31
CA ASN A 249 -10.33 7.19 1.13
C ASN A 249 -9.02 7.28 1.92
N ARG A 250 -7.88 7.26 1.25
CA ARG A 250 -6.53 7.27 1.84
C ARG A 250 -5.78 8.55 1.54
N CYS A 251 -6.49 9.65 1.44
CA CYS A 251 -5.91 10.92 1.04
C CYS A 251 -5.85 11.91 2.20
N VAL A 252 -5.03 12.92 2.02
CA VAL A 252 -5.01 14.12 2.86
C VAL A 252 -5.37 15.30 1.97
N LEU A 253 -6.37 16.04 2.39
CA LEU A 253 -6.73 17.31 1.79
C LEU A 253 -5.96 18.42 2.48
N VAL A 254 -5.25 19.24 1.73
CA VAL A 254 -4.62 20.46 2.23
C VAL A 254 -5.23 21.65 1.49
N TYR A 255 -5.76 22.60 2.23
CA TYR A 255 -6.43 23.75 1.65
C TYR A 255 -6.18 25.02 2.46
N PHE A 256 -6.38 26.17 1.82
CA PHE A 256 -6.31 27.47 2.45
C PHE A 256 -7.72 27.97 2.79
N GLU A 257 -7.80 28.68 3.88
CA GLU A 257 -8.97 29.48 4.24
C GLU A 257 -8.96 30.83 3.54
#